data_208f44a27bb03da4136bcd74e89b09bb
#
_entry.id   208f44a27bb03da4136bcd74e89b09bb
#
_cell.length_a   1.000
_cell.length_b   1.000
_cell.length_c   1.000
_cell.angle_alpha   90.00
_cell.angle_beta   90.00
_cell.angle_gamma   90.00
#
_symmetry.space_group_name_H-M   'P 1'
#
loop_
_entity.id
_entity.type
_entity.pdbx_description
1 polymer ?
#
loop_
_entity_poly.entity_id
_entity_poly.type
_entity_poly.pdbx_seq_one_letter_code
_entity_poly.pdbx_strand_id
1 'polypeptide(L)'
;MAYDYDALYAVQQNALGEPTCDFVSFFETYGHANSRVLDVGCGQGRDALFIARLGHHVVGVDLSAHGIADLTKAAAAENLDIEGIVADITEFTPHGVFDVLLIDRTLHMLDVADQSAVLETLIGHVAPHGWLLITDENSNLPRFHAVLEGAKQDWRITRSGKGYLFAQSG
;
A
#
# COMPACT_ATOMS: atom_id res chain seq x y z
N MET A 1 -8.70 3.16 20.83
CA MET A 1 -9.86 3.12 19.91
C MET A 1 -9.30 3.44 18.52
N ALA A 2 -9.42 2.56 17.55
CA ALA A 2 -8.97 2.84 16.18
C ALA A 2 -9.81 4.01 15.61
N TYR A 3 -9.19 4.85 14.80
CA TYR A 3 -9.88 5.97 14.16
C TYR A 3 -10.86 5.43 13.12
N ASP A 4 -12.08 5.97 13.07
CA ASP A 4 -13.12 5.55 12.12
C ASP A 4 -12.95 6.31 10.80
N TYR A 5 -12.12 5.78 9.93
CA TYR A 5 -11.89 6.36 8.60
C TYR A 5 -13.11 6.25 7.68
N ASP A 6 -13.95 5.21 7.83
CA ASP A 6 -15.15 5.07 7.01
C ASP A 6 -16.15 6.21 7.27
N ALA A 7 -16.35 6.57 8.54
CA ALA A 7 -17.14 7.74 8.91
C ALA A 7 -16.55 9.06 8.40
N LEU A 8 -15.21 9.19 8.38
CA LEU A 8 -14.54 10.37 7.80
C LEU A 8 -14.80 10.45 6.29
N TYR A 9 -14.60 9.36 5.56
CA TYR A 9 -14.76 9.32 4.11
C TYR A 9 -16.23 9.49 3.67
N ALA A 10 -17.19 9.08 4.50
CA ALA A 10 -18.60 9.31 4.24
C ALA A 10 -18.99 10.81 4.15
N VAL A 11 -18.23 11.69 4.79
CA VAL A 11 -18.54 13.13 4.89
C VAL A 11 -17.49 14.05 4.24
N GLN A 12 -16.31 13.56 3.94
CA GLN A 12 -15.22 14.38 3.40
C GLN A 12 -14.53 13.68 2.22
N GLN A 13 -14.61 14.29 1.06
CA GLN A 13 -13.81 13.87 -0.10
C GLN A 13 -12.37 14.33 0.04
N ASN A 14 -11.44 13.54 -0.50
CA ASN A 14 -10.00 13.83 -0.49
C ASN A 14 -9.47 14.12 0.94
N ALA A 15 -9.94 13.35 1.91
CA ALA A 15 -9.73 13.61 3.33
C ALA A 15 -8.25 13.57 3.76
N LEU A 16 -7.42 12.82 3.05
CA LEU A 16 -5.99 12.66 3.36
C LEU A 16 -5.06 13.55 2.51
N GLY A 17 -5.62 14.38 1.61
CA GLY A 17 -4.86 15.37 0.85
C GLY A 17 -4.02 14.78 -0.29
N GLU A 18 -2.80 15.30 -0.45
CA GLU A 18 -1.90 14.97 -1.56
C GLU A 18 -1.18 13.62 -1.36
N PRO A 19 -0.72 12.98 -2.46
CA PRO A 19 0.07 11.74 -2.40
C PRO A 19 1.31 11.85 -1.52
N THR A 20 1.68 10.76 -0.90
CA THR A 20 2.84 10.70 0.00
C THR A 20 4.13 10.96 -0.77
N CYS A 21 4.87 12.01 -0.38
CA CYS A 21 6.01 12.51 -1.13
C CYS A 21 7.12 11.46 -1.34
N ASP A 22 7.34 10.53 -0.40
CA ASP A 22 8.30 9.45 -0.57
C ASP A 22 7.90 8.48 -1.69
N PHE A 23 6.61 8.21 -1.87
CA PHE A 23 6.10 7.39 -2.97
C PHE A 23 6.15 8.14 -4.30
N VAL A 24 5.79 9.43 -4.31
CA VAL A 24 5.95 10.28 -5.49
C VAL A 24 7.39 10.23 -5.99
N SER A 25 8.36 10.47 -5.10
CA SER A 25 9.79 10.42 -5.43
C SER A 25 10.26 9.05 -5.93
N PHE A 26 9.69 7.96 -5.40
CA PHE A 26 9.97 6.62 -5.88
C PHE A 26 9.47 6.43 -7.32
N PHE A 27 8.21 6.73 -7.59
CA PHE A 27 7.60 6.50 -8.90
C PHE A 27 8.16 7.43 -9.99
N GLU A 28 8.64 8.64 -9.65
CA GLU A 28 9.35 9.53 -10.59
C GLU A 28 10.63 8.89 -11.16
N THR A 29 11.25 7.96 -10.44
CA THR A 29 12.50 7.30 -10.83
C THR A 29 12.36 5.81 -11.10
N TYR A 30 11.18 5.25 -10.92
CA TYR A 30 10.93 3.80 -10.99
C TYR A 30 11.24 3.19 -12.36
N GLY A 31 10.98 3.92 -13.45
CA GLY A 31 11.46 3.57 -14.80
C GLY A 31 10.73 2.40 -15.49
N HIS A 32 9.74 1.78 -14.86
CA HIS A 32 8.94 0.71 -15.45
C HIS A 32 7.54 1.23 -15.79
N ALA A 33 6.99 0.80 -16.92
CA ALA A 33 5.61 1.09 -17.33
C ALA A 33 4.71 -0.11 -17.10
N ASN A 34 3.40 0.13 -16.97
CA ASN A 34 2.37 -0.92 -16.87
C ASN A 34 2.60 -1.93 -15.73
N SER A 35 3.23 -1.51 -14.64
CA SER A 35 3.44 -2.34 -13.47
C SER A 35 2.14 -2.59 -12.73
N ARG A 36 2.05 -3.77 -12.10
CA ARG A 36 0.94 -4.13 -11.22
C ARG A 36 1.28 -3.73 -9.79
N VAL A 37 0.50 -2.82 -9.21
CA VAL A 37 0.73 -2.24 -7.90
C VAL A 37 -0.40 -2.62 -6.94
N LEU A 38 -0.05 -3.05 -5.72
CA LEU A 38 -1.00 -3.26 -4.63
C LEU A 38 -0.87 -2.12 -3.62
N ASP A 39 -1.94 -1.37 -3.42
CA ASP A 39 -2.04 -0.30 -2.42
C ASP A 39 -2.91 -0.78 -1.24
N VAL A 40 -2.25 -1.05 -0.11
CA VAL A 40 -2.87 -1.63 1.09
C VAL A 40 -3.26 -0.55 2.07
N GLY A 41 -4.55 -0.47 2.40
CA GLY A 41 -5.11 0.63 3.18
C GLY A 41 -5.27 1.90 2.32
N CYS A 42 -5.72 1.72 1.07
CA CYS A 42 -5.73 2.79 0.06
C CYS A 42 -6.72 3.93 0.36
N GLY A 43 -7.68 3.75 1.26
CA GLY A 43 -8.71 4.73 1.58
C GLY A 43 -9.46 5.20 0.33
N GLN A 44 -9.56 6.53 0.15
CA GLN A 44 -10.14 7.17 -1.03
C GLN A 44 -9.20 7.17 -2.25
N GLY A 45 -8.02 6.52 -2.17
CA GLY A 45 -7.11 6.33 -3.29
C GLY A 45 -6.13 7.48 -3.53
N ARG A 46 -5.72 8.20 -2.50
CA ARG A 46 -4.75 9.30 -2.60
C ARG A 46 -3.50 8.91 -3.40
N ASP A 47 -2.88 7.79 -3.05
CA ASP A 47 -1.68 7.28 -3.73
C ASP A 47 -2.06 6.42 -4.95
N ALA A 48 -3.11 5.58 -4.86
CA ALA A 48 -3.59 4.74 -5.95
C ALA A 48 -3.92 5.53 -7.23
N LEU A 49 -4.64 6.65 -7.11
CA LEU A 49 -4.99 7.52 -8.25
C LEU A 49 -3.74 8.15 -8.88
N PHE A 50 -2.80 8.62 -8.06
CA PHE A 50 -1.53 9.15 -8.53
C PHE A 50 -0.76 8.10 -9.35
N ILE A 51 -0.62 6.89 -8.82
CA ILE A 51 0.12 5.79 -9.44
C ILE A 51 -0.55 5.35 -10.75
N ALA A 52 -1.88 5.24 -10.77
CA ALA A 52 -2.62 4.87 -11.97
C ALA A 52 -2.53 5.94 -13.08
N ARG A 53 -2.46 7.23 -12.73
CA ARG A 53 -2.22 8.33 -13.70
C ARG A 53 -0.85 8.23 -14.38
N LEU A 54 0.12 7.54 -13.76
CA LEU A 54 1.41 7.22 -14.37
C LEU A 54 1.36 6.01 -15.33
N GLY A 55 0.18 5.38 -15.49
CA GLY A 55 -0.04 4.27 -16.42
C GLY A 55 0.17 2.88 -15.80
N HIS A 56 0.12 2.77 -14.48
CA HIS A 56 0.18 1.49 -13.78
C HIS A 56 -1.22 0.92 -13.52
N HIS A 57 -1.32 -0.42 -13.42
CA HIS A 57 -2.51 -1.10 -12.92
C HIS A 57 -2.47 -1.18 -11.40
N VAL A 58 -3.46 -0.60 -10.72
CA VAL A 58 -3.49 -0.55 -9.25
C VAL A 58 -4.63 -1.37 -8.70
N VAL A 59 -4.32 -2.25 -7.75
CA VAL A 59 -5.31 -2.90 -6.90
C VAL A 59 -5.26 -2.20 -5.54
N GLY A 60 -6.33 -1.51 -5.18
CA GLY A 60 -6.48 -0.84 -3.88
C GLY A 60 -7.35 -1.67 -2.95
N VAL A 61 -6.87 -1.94 -1.73
CA VAL A 61 -7.65 -2.64 -0.71
C VAL A 61 -7.79 -1.78 0.55
N ASP A 62 -9.00 -1.67 1.06
CA ASP A 62 -9.32 -0.95 2.29
C ASP A 62 -10.55 -1.54 2.97
N LEU A 63 -10.64 -1.38 4.29
CA LEU A 63 -11.82 -1.78 5.06
C LEU A 63 -13.01 -0.85 4.81
N SER A 64 -12.75 0.41 4.44
CA SER A 64 -13.77 1.43 4.22
C SER A 64 -14.50 1.24 2.90
N ALA A 65 -15.78 0.91 2.97
CA ALA A 65 -16.67 0.86 1.80
C ALA A 65 -16.83 2.23 1.14
N HIS A 66 -16.89 3.32 1.93
CA HIS A 66 -16.97 4.69 1.41
C HIS A 66 -15.66 5.09 0.71
N GLY A 67 -14.50 4.76 1.26
CA GLY A 67 -13.21 5.01 0.63
C GLY A 67 -13.09 4.31 -0.73
N ILE A 68 -13.40 3.03 -0.80
CA ILE A 68 -13.37 2.26 -2.04
C ILE A 68 -14.40 2.77 -3.06
N ALA A 69 -15.59 3.18 -2.63
CA ALA A 69 -16.58 3.77 -3.55
C ALA A 69 -16.07 5.07 -4.17
N ASP A 70 -15.45 5.95 -3.38
CA ASP A 70 -14.85 7.20 -3.86
C ASP A 70 -13.70 6.94 -4.82
N LEU A 71 -12.78 6.02 -4.48
CA LEU A 71 -11.68 5.58 -5.34
C LEU A 71 -12.21 5.08 -6.69
N THR A 72 -13.17 4.17 -6.68
CA THR A 72 -13.74 3.57 -7.90
C THR A 72 -14.42 4.62 -8.77
N LYS A 73 -15.15 5.54 -8.15
CA LYS A 73 -15.80 6.66 -8.85
C LYS A 73 -14.78 7.60 -9.51
N ALA A 74 -13.73 7.96 -8.79
CA ALA A 74 -12.66 8.81 -9.32
C ALA A 74 -11.90 8.12 -10.46
N ALA A 75 -11.56 6.85 -10.31
CA ALA A 75 -10.91 6.05 -11.34
C ALA A 75 -11.75 5.96 -12.63
N ALA A 76 -13.06 5.71 -12.50
CA ALA A 76 -13.96 5.66 -13.64
C ALA A 76 -14.06 7.02 -14.36
N ALA A 77 -14.11 8.14 -13.62
CA ALA A 77 -14.18 9.47 -14.18
C ALA A 77 -12.94 9.86 -15.03
N GLU A 78 -11.78 9.31 -14.68
CA GLU A 78 -10.50 9.56 -15.36
C GLU A 78 -10.08 8.41 -16.30
N ASN A 79 -10.87 7.34 -16.42
CA ASN A 79 -10.54 6.10 -17.14
C ASN A 79 -9.20 5.48 -16.68
N LEU A 80 -8.97 5.44 -15.37
CA LEU A 80 -7.78 4.85 -14.77
C LEU A 80 -7.97 3.36 -14.55
N ASP A 81 -6.88 2.61 -14.66
CA ASP A 81 -6.85 1.16 -14.44
C ASP A 81 -6.67 0.84 -12.95
N ILE A 82 -7.78 0.92 -12.21
CA ILE A 82 -7.83 0.66 -10.76
C ILE A 82 -8.93 -0.34 -10.44
N GLU A 83 -8.56 -1.36 -9.66
CA GLU A 83 -9.49 -2.28 -9.00
C GLU A 83 -9.58 -1.93 -7.51
N GLY A 84 -10.78 -1.61 -7.01
CA GLY A 84 -11.02 -1.34 -5.59
C GLY A 84 -11.64 -2.54 -4.89
N ILE A 85 -11.07 -2.96 -3.76
CA ILE A 85 -11.52 -4.11 -2.96
C ILE A 85 -11.83 -3.66 -1.54
N VAL A 86 -13.06 -3.92 -1.08
CA VAL A 86 -13.43 -3.74 0.34
C VAL A 86 -13.06 -5.03 1.08
N ALA A 87 -12.06 -4.98 1.95
CA ALA A 87 -11.64 -6.14 2.73
C ALA A 87 -10.90 -5.73 4.02
N ASP A 88 -11.00 -6.57 5.03
CA ASP A 88 -10.12 -6.53 6.19
C ASP A 88 -8.76 -7.12 5.80
N ILE A 89 -7.69 -6.34 5.94
CA ILE A 89 -6.35 -6.78 5.55
C ILE A 89 -5.81 -7.92 6.40
N THR A 90 -6.36 -8.17 7.58
CA THR A 90 -6.01 -9.32 8.43
C THR A 90 -6.51 -10.65 7.88
N GLU A 91 -7.54 -10.61 7.03
CA GLU A 91 -8.15 -11.77 6.36
C GLU A 91 -7.87 -11.78 4.85
N PHE A 92 -7.28 -10.71 4.31
CA PHE A 92 -7.06 -10.52 2.88
C PHE A 92 -5.83 -11.29 2.39
N THR A 93 -6.02 -12.04 1.31
CA THR A 93 -4.92 -12.66 0.57
C THR A 93 -4.95 -12.14 -0.86
N PRO A 94 -3.88 -11.45 -1.32
CA PRO A 94 -3.81 -10.93 -2.68
C PRO A 94 -3.87 -12.02 -3.74
N HIS A 95 -4.43 -11.71 -4.91
CA HIS A 95 -4.44 -12.61 -6.06
C HIS A 95 -3.24 -12.33 -6.99
N GLY A 96 -2.39 -13.36 -7.19
CA GLY A 96 -1.21 -13.26 -8.04
C GLY A 96 -0.04 -12.53 -7.38
N VAL A 97 0.80 -11.91 -8.19
CA VAL A 97 1.98 -11.17 -7.75
C VAL A 97 1.94 -9.72 -8.22
N PHE A 98 2.68 -8.85 -7.54
CA PHE A 98 2.73 -7.42 -7.78
C PHE A 98 4.17 -6.95 -7.94
N ASP A 99 4.40 -6.04 -8.87
CA ASP A 99 5.70 -5.40 -9.07
C ASP A 99 6.05 -4.42 -7.94
N VAL A 100 5.02 -3.79 -7.37
CA VAL A 100 5.14 -2.89 -6.22
C VAL A 100 4.02 -3.16 -5.22
N LEU A 101 4.40 -3.37 -3.97
CA LEU A 101 3.51 -3.39 -2.81
C LEU A 101 3.71 -2.12 -2.00
N LEU A 102 2.63 -1.36 -1.81
CA LEU A 102 2.64 -0.09 -1.13
C LEU A 102 1.74 -0.15 0.10
N ILE A 103 2.25 0.32 1.25
CA ILE A 103 1.52 0.38 2.52
C ILE A 103 1.79 1.73 3.16
N ASP A 104 0.79 2.60 3.18
CA ASP A 104 0.93 3.92 3.78
C ASP A 104 0.14 4.02 5.09
N ARG A 105 0.86 4.08 6.21
CA ARG A 105 0.33 4.33 7.56
C ARG A 105 -0.89 3.47 7.90
N THR A 106 -0.85 2.19 7.53
CA THR A 106 -1.95 1.25 7.70
C THR A 106 -1.67 0.22 8.80
N LEU A 107 -0.46 -0.35 8.81
CA LEU A 107 -0.12 -1.43 9.74
C LEU A 107 -0.15 -0.97 11.22
N HIS A 108 0.18 0.28 11.52
CA HIS A 108 0.15 0.80 12.89
C HIS A 108 -1.25 0.74 13.54
N MET A 109 -2.31 0.58 12.74
CA MET A 109 -3.68 0.45 13.24
C MET A 109 -3.99 -0.96 13.76
N LEU A 110 -3.15 -1.93 13.42
CA LEU A 110 -3.26 -3.33 13.85
C LEU A 110 -2.50 -3.57 15.16
N ASP A 111 -2.82 -4.65 15.85
CA ASP A 111 -1.99 -5.09 16.94
C ASP A 111 -0.64 -5.66 16.44
N VAL A 112 0.29 -5.86 17.36
CA VAL A 112 1.68 -6.25 17.05
C VAL A 112 1.76 -7.60 16.31
N ALA A 113 0.91 -8.55 16.67
CA ALA A 113 0.91 -9.89 16.05
C ALA A 113 0.36 -9.81 14.63
N ASP A 114 -0.74 -9.09 14.43
CA ASP A 114 -1.38 -8.90 13.13
C ASP A 114 -0.49 -8.09 12.18
N GLN A 115 0.22 -7.07 12.66
CA GLN A 115 1.20 -6.32 11.84
C GLN A 115 2.20 -7.26 11.16
N SER A 116 2.77 -8.21 11.91
CA SER A 116 3.75 -9.16 11.36
C SER A 116 3.09 -10.16 10.41
N ALA A 117 1.97 -10.76 10.81
CA ALA A 117 1.27 -11.78 10.02
C ALA A 117 0.76 -11.22 8.68
N VAL A 118 0.19 -10.01 8.70
CA VAL A 118 -0.25 -9.32 7.49
C VAL A 118 0.93 -9.03 6.58
N LEU A 119 2.02 -8.46 7.11
CA LEU A 119 3.19 -8.16 6.30
C LEU A 119 3.82 -9.43 5.70
N GLU A 120 3.95 -10.52 6.47
CA GLU A 120 4.44 -11.81 5.98
C GLU A 120 3.59 -12.36 4.83
N THR A 121 2.27 -12.26 4.93
CA THR A 121 1.35 -12.65 3.86
C THR A 121 1.56 -11.80 2.61
N LEU A 122 1.56 -10.49 2.76
CA LEU A 122 1.63 -9.54 1.65
C LEU A 122 2.94 -9.62 0.88
N ILE A 123 4.09 -9.71 1.56
CA ILE A 123 5.40 -9.79 0.89
C ILE A 123 5.57 -11.06 0.07
N GLY A 124 4.86 -12.15 0.40
CA GLY A 124 4.80 -13.38 -0.40
C GLY A 124 4.16 -13.18 -1.78
N HIS A 125 3.49 -12.04 -2.01
CA HIS A 125 2.88 -11.67 -3.29
C HIS A 125 3.67 -10.59 -4.05
N VAL A 126 4.88 -10.26 -3.63
CA VAL A 126 5.78 -9.40 -4.40
C VAL A 126 6.55 -10.23 -5.42
N ALA A 127 6.56 -9.77 -6.67
CA ALA A 127 7.27 -10.44 -7.76
C ALA A 127 8.80 -10.46 -7.53
N PRO A 128 9.56 -11.40 -8.12
CA PRO A 128 11.01 -11.30 -8.15
C PRO A 128 11.46 -9.94 -8.70
N HIS A 129 12.40 -9.29 -8.02
CA HIS A 129 12.85 -7.91 -8.26
C HIS A 129 11.79 -6.83 -8.06
N GLY A 130 10.63 -7.19 -7.49
CA GLY A 130 9.58 -6.25 -7.12
C GLY A 130 9.95 -5.43 -5.87
N TRP A 131 9.07 -4.52 -5.50
CA TRP A 131 9.33 -3.53 -4.46
C TRP A 131 8.31 -3.58 -3.34
N LEU A 132 8.78 -3.37 -2.12
CA LEU A 132 7.99 -3.06 -0.94
C LEU A 132 8.25 -1.62 -0.52
N LEU A 133 7.20 -0.82 -0.44
CA LEU A 133 7.25 0.57 0.00
C LEU A 133 6.34 0.72 1.22
N ILE A 134 6.92 0.95 2.39
CA ILE A 134 6.16 1.17 3.63
C ILE A 134 6.44 2.56 4.16
N THR A 135 5.40 3.29 4.57
CA THR A 135 5.49 4.35 5.56
C THR A 135 4.66 3.96 6.78
N ASP A 136 5.18 4.20 7.97
CA ASP A 136 4.51 3.84 9.22
C ASP A 136 5.13 4.57 10.41
N GLU A 137 4.66 4.29 11.62
CA GLU A 137 5.29 4.77 12.84
C GLU A 137 6.72 4.23 12.98
N ASN A 138 7.63 5.12 13.37
CA ASN A 138 9.06 4.78 13.49
C ASN A 138 9.32 3.60 14.45
N SER A 139 8.48 3.44 15.48
CA SER A 139 8.55 2.34 16.44
C SER A 139 8.26 0.97 15.84
N ASN A 140 7.55 0.89 14.71
CA ASN A 140 7.16 -0.36 14.05
C ASN A 140 8.23 -0.86 13.05
N LEU A 141 9.07 0.05 12.53
CA LEU A 141 10.07 -0.29 11.50
C LEU A 141 11.02 -1.43 11.89
N PRO A 142 11.56 -1.53 13.14
CA PRO A 142 12.40 -2.67 13.52
C PRO A 142 11.70 -4.03 13.36
N ARG A 143 10.38 -4.08 13.60
CA ARG A 143 9.58 -5.30 13.41
C ARG A 143 9.45 -5.64 11.93
N PHE A 144 9.21 -4.66 11.09
CA PHE A 144 9.12 -4.88 9.63
C PHE A 144 10.47 -5.34 9.05
N HIS A 145 11.58 -4.81 9.52
CA HIS A 145 12.92 -5.33 9.21
C HIS A 145 13.05 -6.82 9.58
N ALA A 146 12.64 -7.20 10.79
CA ALA A 146 12.71 -8.59 11.24
C ALA A 146 11.84 -9.55 10.40
N VAL A 147 10.67 -9.07 9.93
CA VAL A 147 9.81 -9.83 8.99
C VAL A 147 10.54 -10.07 7.67
N LEU A 148 11.19 -9.05 7.10
CA LEU A 148 11.94 -9.19 5.85
C LEU A 148 13.15 -10.12 6.01
N GLU A 149 13.87 -10.06 7.14
CA GLU A 149 15.01 -10.94 7.44
C GLU A 149 14.58 -12.42 7.61
N GLY A 150 13.38 -12.67 8.10
CA GLY A 150 12.79 -14.00 8.26
C GLY A 150 12.09 -14.54 7.02
N ALA A 151 11.92 -13.74 5.97
CA ALA A 151 11.19 -14.11 4.77
C ALA A 151 11.90 -15.20 3.96
N LYS A 152 11.12 -15.97 3.16
CA LYS A 152 11.69 -17.01 2.27
C LYS A 152 12.46 -16.45 1.09
N GLN A 153 12.09 -15.26 0.63
CA GLN A 153 12.76 -14.55 -0.45
C GLN A 153 13.75 -13.54 0.13
N ASP A 154 14.83 -13.30 -0.56
CA ASP A 154 15.82 -12.31 -0.14
C ASP A 154 15.27 -10.89 -0.31
N TRP A 155 15.55 -10.03 0.64
CA TRP A 155 15.15 -8.62 0.61
C TRP A 155 16.36 -7.72 0.78
N ARG A 156 16.52 -6.79 -0.14
CA ARG A 156 17.53 -5.74 -0.04
C ARG A 156 16.87 -4.42 0.34
N ILE A 157 17.12 -3.95 1.54
CA ILE A 157 16.68 -2.62 1.98
C ILE A 157 17.46 -1.57 1.21
N THR A 158 16.77 -0.72 0.47
CA THR A 158 17.34 0.32 -0.38
C THR A 158 17.29 1.70 0.26
N ARG A 159 16.20 1.96 1.02
CA ARG A 159 16.01 3.18 1.81
C ARG A 159 15.33 2.83 3.13
N SER A 160 15.82 3.39 4.22
CA SER A 160 15.17 3.33 5.53
C SER A 160 15.47 4.60 6.31
N GLY A 161 14.49 5.11 7.03
CA GLY A 161 14.62 6.35 7.79
C GLY A 161 13.49 6.52 8.78
N LYS A 162 13.24 7.76 9.22
CA LYS A 162 12.13 8.04 10.11
C LYS A 162 10.81 7.84 9.37
N GLY A 163 10.08 6.77 9.74
CA GLY A 163 8.74 6.51 9.26
C GLY A 163 8.65 5.87 7.87
N TYR A 164 9.76 5.41 7.26
CA TYR A 164 9.70 4.70 5.98
C TYR A 164 10.71 3.56 5.86
N LEU A 165 10.36 2.56 5.07
CA LEU A 165 11.16 1.39 4.74
C LEU A 165 10.87 0.99 3.29
N PHE A 166 11.88 1.08 2.40
CA PHE A 166 11.80 0.64 1.02
C PHE A 166 12.78 -0.49 0.80
N ALA A 167 12.27 -1.59 0.25
CA ALA A 167 13.06 -2.79 0.00
C ALA A 167 12.74 -3.38 -1.38
N GLN A 168 13.71 -4.03 -1.98
CA GLN A 168 13.58 -4.74 -3.24
C GLN A 168 13.78 -6.24 -3.01
N SER A 169 12.90 -7.04 -3.58
CA SER A 169 12.98 -8.50 -3.61
C SER A 169 14.14 -8.97 -4.49
N GLY A 170 14.82 -10.04 -4.11
CA GLY A 170 15.87 -10.68 -4.91
C GLY A 170 15.35 -11.48 -6.10
#